data_3124550d9973512b02291e7c28687d3c
#
_entry.id   3124550d9973512b02291e7c28687d3c
#
_cell.length_a   1.000
_cell.length_b   1.000
_cell.length_c   1.000
_cell.angle_alpha   90.00
_cell.angle_beta   90.00
_cell.angle_gamma   90.00
#
_symmetry.space_group_name_H-M   'P 1'
#
loop_
_entity.id
_entity.type
_entity.pdbx_description
1 polymer ?
#
loop_
_entity_poly.entity_id
_entity_poly.type
_entity_poly.pdbx_seq_one_letter_code
_entity_poly.pdbx_strand_id
1 'polypeptide(L)'
;MKQKITVSEGKPYPLGMTVTQRGEINLAAALHGKEDCGVILYPRKGGSRIRLPFHSGNRVGNVRCMKICGLQAQDYDYNFYVGDEIVT
;
A
#
# COMPACT_ATOMS: atom_id res chain seq x y z
N MET A 1 -18.10 12.03 8.29
CA MET A 1 -18.10 11.61 6.88
C MET A 1 -17.11 10.49 6.68
N LYS A 2 -17.57 9.39 6.10
CA LYS A 2 -16.68 8.27 5.85
C LYS A 2 -15.78 8.57 4.65
N GLN A 3 -14.47 8.39 4.83
CA GLN A 3 -13.54 8.45 3.72
C GLN A 3 -13.75 7.26 2.80
N LYS A 4 -13.88 7.52 1.53
CA LYS A 4 -14.00 6.46 0.55
C LYS A 4 -12.61 6.17 -0.02
N ILE A 5 -12.11 4.98 0.27
CA ILE A 5 -10.80 4.56 -0.20
C ILE A 5 -10.98 3.75 -1.47
N THR A 6 -10.28 4.14 -2.53
CA THR A 6 -10.24 3.38 -3.77
C THR A 6 -8.82 2.91 -4.03
N VAL A 7 -8.70 1.66 -4.48
CA VAL A 7 -7.41 1.06 -4.81
C VAL A 7 -7.40 0.73 -6.29
N SER A 8 -6.35 1.16 -6.98
CA SER A 8 -6.19 0.91 -8.40
C SER A 8 -4.76 0.46 -8.68
N GLU A 9 -4.45 0.24 -9.94
CA GLU A 9 -3.10 -0.14 -10.34
C GLU A 9 -2.12 0.97 -10.04
N GLY A 10 -1.00 0.60 -9.43
CA GLY A 10 0.07 1.54 -9.16
C GLY A 10 1.20 1.39 -10.14
N LYS A 11 2.31 2.06 -9.84
CA LYS A 11 3.55 1.95 -10.60
C LYS A 11 4.56 1.12 -9.81
N PRO A 12 5.37 0.30 -10.49
CA PRO A 12 6.32 -0.58 -9.79
C PRO A 12 7.54 0.14 -9.24
N TYR A 13 7.68 1.42 -9.49
CA TYR A 13 8.79 2.22 -8.95
C TYR A 13 8.34 3.65 -8.74
N PRO A 14 9.02 4.39 -7.87
CA PRO A 14 10.07 3.89 -6.98
C PRO A 14 9.49 3.00 -5.89
N LEU A 15 10.34 2.14 -5.31
CA LEU A 15 9.90 1.28 -4.21
C LEU A 15 9.57 2.12 -2.99
N GLY A 16 8.65 1.60 -2.17
CA GLY A 16 8.17 2.29 -0.99
C GLY A 16 6.89 3.05 -1.24
N MET A 17 6.66 4.10 -0.47
CA MET A 17 5.49 4.94 -0.59
C MET A 17 5.85 6.27 -1.24
N THR A 18 5.17 6.62 -2.31
CA THR A 18 5.32 7.91 -2.97
C THR A 18 3.96 8.54 -3.17
N VAL A 19 3.95 9.87 -3.34
CA VAL A 19 2.72 10.61 -3.55
C VAL A 19 2.74 11.18 -4.96
N THR A 20 1.67 10.93 -5.70
CA THR A 20 1.56 11.44 -7.07
C THR A 20 1.20 12.92 -7.06
N GLN A 21 1.25 13.55 -8.24
CA GLN A 21 0.88 14.95 -8.38
C GLN A 21 -0.58 15.21 -8.00
N ARG A 22 -1.41 14.19 -8.06
CA ARG A 22 -2.83 14.30 -7.69
C ARG A 22 -3.08 14.00 -6.22
N GLY A 23 -2.02 13.75 -5.44
CA GLY A 23 -2.17 13.42 -4.04
C GLY A 23 -2.50 11.96 -3.77
N GLU A 24 -2.42 11.12 -4.77
CA GLU A 24 -2.64 9.69 -4.61
C GLU A 24 -1.39 9.03 -4.04
N ILE A 25 -1.59 7.97 -3.26
CA ILE A 25 -0.47 7.24 -2.65
C ILE A 25 -0.13 6.04 -3.53
N ASN A 26 1.12 5.98 -4.00
CA ASN A 26 1.61 4.83 -4.74
C ASN A 26 2.50 4.00 -3.82
N LEU A 27 2.19 2.71 -3.72
CA LEU A 27 2.94 1.77 -2.89
C LEU A 27 3.53 0.69 -3.78
N ALA A 28 4.83 0.48 -3.68
CA ALA A 28 5.52 -0.54 -4.46
C ALA A 28 6.53 -1.27 -3.58
N ALA A 29 6.54 -2.58 -3.64
CA ALA A 29 7.45 -3.40 -2.84
C ALA A 29 7.88 -4.63 -3.62
N ALA A 30 9.16 -4.95 -3.55
CA ALA A 30 9.69 -6.18 -4.12
C ALA A 30 9.48 -7.29 -3.09
N LEU A 31 8.36 -8.00 -3.22
CA LEU A 31 7.97 -9.05 -2.29
C LEU A 31 8.02 -10.40 -2.99
N HIS A 32 8.77 -11.31 -2.43
CA HIS A 32 8.92 -12.66 -2.98
C HIS A 32 7.98 -13.63 -2.28
N GLY A 33 7.51 -14.62 -3.04
CA GLY A 33 6.67 -15.67 -2.50
C GLY A 33 5.29 -15.67 -3.11
N LYS A 34 4.54 -16.72 -2.81
CA LYS A 34 3.17 -16.92 -3.29
C LYS A 34 2.13 -16.59 -2.24
N GLU A 35 2.57 -16.14 -1.08
CA GLU A 35 1.68 -15.84 0.03
C GLU A 35 0.99 -14.50 -0.20
N ASP A 36 -0.12 -14.30 0.50
CA ASP A 36 -0.82 -13.04 0.48
C ASP A 36 0.09 -11.95 1.02
N CYS A 37 0.14 -10.84 0.32
CA CYS A 37 0.96 -9.71 0.73
C CYS A 37 0.19 -8.41 0.50
N GLY A 38 0.63 -7.37 1.17
CA GLY A 38 -0.03 -6.09 1.08
C GLY A 38 0.65 -5.06 1.95
N VAL A 39 -0.12 -4.05 2.33
CA VAL A 39 0.36 -2.95 3.15
C VAL A 39 -0.56 -2.76 4.35
N ILE A 40 0.02 -2.38 5.49
CA ILE A 40 -0.74 -1.97 6.66
C ILE A 40 -0.48 -0.49 6.87
N LEU A 41 -1.56 0.29 6.98
CA LEU A 41 -1.49 1.71 7.23
C LEU A 41 -1.86 1.98 8.68
N TYR A 42 -1.01 2.73 9.37
CA TYR A 42 -1.21 3.05 10.78
C TYR A 42 -1.53 4.54 10.91
N PRO A 43 -2.76 4.90 11.31
CA PRO A 43 -3.10 6.31 11.49
C PRO A 43 -2.22 6.93 12.59
N ARG A 44 -1.57 8.05 12.28
CA ARG A 44 -0.71 8.73 13.25
C ARG A 44 -1.48 9.30 14.42
N LYS A 45 -2.74 9.65 14.20
CA LYS A 45 -3.61 10.20 15.25
C LYS A 45 -4.28 9.13 16.08
N GLY A 46 -3.95 7.85 15.84
CA GLY A 46 -4.59 6.73 16.49
C GLY A 46 -5.81 6.25 15.71
N GLY A 47 -6.36 5.15 16.14
CA GLY A 47 -7.48 4.52 15.47
C GLY A 47 -7.09 3.18 14.87
N SER A 48 -8.02 2.57 14.17
CA SER A 48 -7.81 1.24 13.60
C SER A 48 -6.86 1.30 12.41
N ARG A 49 -5.95 0.32 12.37
CA ARG A 49 -5.06 0.18 11.22
C ARG A 49 -5.83 -0.34 10.02
N ILE A 50 -5.39 0.03 8.83
CA ILE A 50 -6.01 -0.37 7.58
C ILE A 50 -5.10 -1.38 6.89
N ARG A 51 -5.63 -2.57 6.60
CA ARG A 51 -4.87 -3.62 5.92
C ARG A 51 -5.37 -3.73 4.48
N LEU A 52 -4.49 -3.48 3.52
CA LEU A 52 -4.83 -3.50 2.10
C LEU A 52 -3.96 -4.54 1.38
N PRO A 53 -4.56 -5.63 0.89
CA PRO A 53 -3.80 -6.64 0.16
C PRO A 53 -3.50 -6.21 -1.26
N PHE A 54 -2.35 -6.65 -1.78
CA PHE A 54 -2.08 -6.54 -3.21
C PHE A 54 -2.89 -7.62 -3.93
N HIS A 55 -3.59 -7.23 -4.97
CA HIS A 55 -4.31 -8.19 -5.81
C HIS A 55 -3.35 -8.82 -6.81
N SER A 56 -3.71 -9.98 -7.35
CA SER A 56 -2.86 -10.71 -8.28
C SER A 56 -2.49 -9.89 -9.51
N GLY A 57 -3.36 -8.96 -9.92
CA GLY A 57 -3.08 -8.05 -11.03
C GLY A 57 -2.17 -6.88 -10.70
N ASN A 58 -1.85 -6.69 -9.43
CA ASN A 58 -1.03 -5.59 -8.96
C ASN A 58 0.46 -5.97 -8.93
N ARG A 59 0.94 -6.61 -10.00
CA ARG A 59 2.28 -7.14 -10.00
C ARG A 59 2.97 -6.87 -11.33
N VAL A 60 4.19 -6.36 -11.26
CA VAL A 60 5.07 -6.18 -12.42
C VAL A 60 6.38 -6.91 -12.08
N GLY A 61 6.60 -8.07 -12.70
CA GLY A 61 7.74 -8.90 -12.35
C GLY A 61 7.66 -9.37 -10.90
N ASN A 62 8.65 -9.04 -10.10
CA ASN A 62 8.70 -9.35 -8.67
C ASN A 62 8.22 -8.20 -7.79
N VAL A 63 7.73 -7.13 -8.41
CA VAL A 63 7.29 -5.94 -7.67
C VAL A 63 5.78 -5.93 -7.57
N ARG A 64 5.27 -5.83 -6.36
CA ARG A 64 3.85 -5.63 -6.09
C ARG A 64 3.62 -4.14 -5.94
N CYS A 65 2.56 -3.62 -6.54
CA CYS A 65 2.28 -2.19 -6.47
C CYS A 65 0.78 -1.92 -6.46
N MET A 66 0.42 -0.80 -5.84
CA MET A 66 -0.97 -0.33 -5.85
C MET A 66 -0.98 1.18 -5.69
N LYS A 67 -2.06 1.80 -6.10
CA LYS A 67 -2.30 3.23 -5.92
C LYS A 67 -3.56 3.40 -5.08
N ILE A 68 -3.47 4.21 -4.04
CA ILE A 68 -4.57 4.43 -3.11
C ILE A 68 -5.04 5.88 -3.23
N CYS A 69 -6.34 6.04 -3.41
CA CYS A 69 -6.99 7.36 -3.42
C CYS A 69 -7.88 7.47 -2.19
N GLY A 70 -8.04 8.68 -1.67
CA GLY A 70 -8.92 8.95 -0.55
C GLY A 70 -8.23 9.05 0.79
N LEU A 71 -6.92 8.92 0.84
CA LEU A 71 -6.13 9.07 2.06
C LEU A 71 -5.03 10.09 1.86
N GLN A 72 -4.61 10.71 2.95
CA GLN A 72 -3.48 11.64 2.98
C GLN A 72 -2.26 10.89 3.50
N ALA A 73 -1.21 10.81 2.69
CA ALA A 73 -0.01 10.05 3.06
C ALA A 73 0.60 10.52 4.38
N GLN A 74 0.53 11.81 4.63
CA GLN A 74 1.11 12.41 5.84
C GLN A 74 0.41 11.98 7.14
N ASP A 75 -0.79 11.43 7.03
CA ASP A 75 -1.57 11.00 8.20
C ASP A 75 -1.32 9.55 8.58
N TYR A 76 -0.47 8.84 7.84
CA TYR A 76 -0.27 7.41 8.05
C TYR A 76 1.20 7.01 8.01
N ASP A 77 1.56 6.07 8.88
CA ASP A 77 2.78 5.29 8.72
C ASP A 77 2.40 3.99 8.04
N TYR A 78 3.37 3.25 7.51
CA TYR A 78 3.05 2.03 6.79
C TYR A 78 4.13 0.96 6.97
N ASN A 79 3.69 -0.30 6.81
CA ASN A 79 4.59 -1.44 6.68
C ASN A 79 4.01 -2.36 5.60
N PHE A 80 4.89 -3.06 4.90
CA PHE A 80 4.44 -4.13 4.02
C PHE A 80 4.37 -5.44 4.81
N TYR A 81 3.54 -6.37 4.35
CA TYR A 81 3.44 -7.67 4.99
C TYR A 81 3.40 -8.77 3.94
N VAL A 82 3.88 -9.96 4.32
CA VAL A 82 3.79 -11.17 3.52
C VAL A 82 3.27 -12.27 4.44
N GLY A 83 2.07 -12.78 4.15
CA GLY A 83 1.41 -13.70 5.06
C GLY A 83 1.19 -13.07 6.42
N ASP A 84 1.75 -13.67 7.46
CA ASP A 84 1.63 -13.15 8.82
C ASP A 84 2.84 -12.33 9.26
N GLU A 85 3.82 -12.14 8.37
CA GLU A 85 5.05 -11.43 8.71
C GLU A 85 5.02 -10.00 8.20
N ILE A 86 5.51 -9.09 9.03
CA ILE A 86 5.68 -7.70 8.65
C ILE A 86 7.09 -7.52 8.09
N VAL A 87 7.17 -6.94 6.91
CA VAL A 87 8.44 -6.68 6.23
C VAL A 87 8.88 -5.25 6.56
N THR A 88 9.98 -5.13 7.24
CA THR A 88 10.53 -3.82 7.62
C THR A 88 11.73 -3.46 6.76
#